data_96ec6c6a13d5174a1a079339c0d19046
#
_entry.id   96ec6c6a13d5174a1a079339c0d19046
#
_cell.length_a   1.000
_cell.length_b   1.000
_cell.length_c   1.000
_cell.angle_alpha   90.00
_cell.angle_beta   90.00
_cell.angle_gamma   90.00
#
_symmetry.space_group_name_H-M   'P 1'
#
loop_
_entity.id
_entity.type
_entity.pdbx_description
1 polymer ?
#
loop_
_entity_poly.entity_id
_entity_poly.type
_entity_poly.pdbx_seq_one_letter_code
_entity_poly.pdbx_strand_id
1 'polypeptide(L)'
;MTEKNYKPVKTNKVGGSPFTGVLGWIDNRLPIFRMLKHEYLDFQVPRNLNYFWSFGAILTFCLLGLIITGLVLGMHYKPSVDDAFSSVEHIMRDVNYGWLFRYVHMNLASFFFIAVYLHMFRGIYFGSYKDPRQLMWIIGVVIYFLMMATAFLGYVLPWGQMSYWGATVITSLFSAIPLVGDMIVTALWGDYSVCLLYTSPSPRDKRQSRMP
;
A
#
# COMPACT_ATOMS: atom_id res chain seq x y z
N MET A 1 -13.81 -35.30 -23.30
CA MET A 1 -14.00 -34.74 -21.95
C MET A 1 -15.34 -34.02 -21.94
N THR A 2 -16.29 -34.56 -21.23
CA THR A 2 -17.73 -34.27 -21.30
C THR A 2 -18.05 -32.89 -20.72
N GLU A 3 -18.68 -32.05 -21.53
CA GLU A 3 -19.39 -30.83 -21.13
C GLU A 3 -20.45 -31.17 -20.08
N LYS A 4 -20.13 -31.15 -18.82
CA LYS A 4 -21.10 -31.30 -17.73
C LYS A 4 -21.67 -29.94 -17.36
N ASN A 5 -22.87 -29.68 -17.89
CA ASN A 5 -23.96 -28.90 -17.30
C ASN A 5 -23.53 -27.67 -16.44
N TYR A 6 -23.02 -26.65 -17.10
CA TYR A 6 -23.03 -25.31 -16.53
C TYR A 6 -24.43 -24.77 -16.53
N LYS A 7 -25.13 -24.83 -15.39
CA LYS A 7 -26.39 -24.09 -15.21
C LYS A 7 -25.97 -22.63 -14.92
N PRO A 8 -26.37 -21.67 -15.77
CA PRO A 8 -26.12 -20.27 -15.49
C PRO A 8 -26.79 -19.91 -14.16
N VAL A 9 -26.00 -19.28 -13.28
CA VAL A 9 -26.54 -18.74 -12.03
C VAL A 9 -27.62 -17.73 -12.38
N LYS A 10 -28.85 -17.98 -11.93
CA LYS A 10 -29.94 -17.01 -12.07
C LYS A 10 -29.51 -15.74 -11.40
N THR A 11 -29.28 -14.68 -12.17
CA THR A 11 -29.08 -13.32 -11.65
C THR A 11 -30.36 -12.94 -10.92
N ASN A 12 -30.39 -13.14 -9.61
CA ASN A 12 -31.45 -12.62 -8.78
C ASN A 12 -31.46 -11.11 -8.97
N LYS A 13 -32.60 -10.56 -9.40
CA LYS A 13 -32.82 -9.10 -9.42
C LYS A 13 -32.38 -8.57 -8.08
N VAL A 14 -31.44 -7.62 -8.12
CA VAL A 14 -30.89 -6.97 -6.93
C VAL A 14 -32.07 -6.37 -6.16
N GLY A 15 -32.49 -7.02 -5.08
CA GLY A 15 -33.59 -6.55 -4.23
C GLY A 15 -33.28 -5.15 -3.69
N GLY A 16 -34.33 -4.39 -3.33
CA GLY A 16 -34.15 -3.06 -2.73
C GLY A 16 -33.23 -3.10 -1.50
N SER A 17 -32.66 -1.95 -1.14
CA SER A 17 -31.75 -1.85 0.02
C SER A 17 -32.41 -2.41 1.29
N PRO A 18 -31.72 -3.25 2.07
CA PRO A 18 -32.22 -3.71 3.37
C PRO A 18 -32.21 -2.59 4.44
N PHE A 19 -31.60 -1.45 4.14
CA PHE A 19 -31.50 -0.31 5.02
C PHE A 19 -32.60 0.71 4.76
N THR A 20 -33.04 1.40 5.81
CA THR A 20 -34.02 2.51 5.77
C THR A 20 -33.33 3.86 6.05
N GLY A 21 -33.97 4.95 5.67
CA GLY A 21 -33.45 6.30 5.90
C GLY A 21 -32.22 6.64 5.04
N VAL A 22 -31.26 7.39 5.63
CA VAL A 22 -30.07 7.91 4.94
C VAL A 22 -29.19 6.76 4.41
N LEU A 23 -29.01 5.70 5.18
CA LEU A 23 -28.22 4.53 4.75
C LEU A 23 -28.86 3.83 3.56
N GLY A 24 -30.20 3.69 3.54
CA GLY A 24 -30.93 3.13 2.40
C GLY A 24 -30.84 4.04 1.17
N TRP A 25 -30.86 5.35 1.36
CA TRP A 25 -30.68 6.31 0.27
C TRP A 25 -29.28 6.23 -0.35
N ILE A 26 -28.22 6.08 0.48
CA ILE A 26 -26.84 5.89 0.02
C ILE A 26 -26.70 4.54 -0.71
N ASP A 27 -27.19 3.46 -0.10
CA ASP A 27 -27.05 2.10 -0.66
C ASP A 27 -27.81 1.91 -1.99
N ASN A 28 -28.86 2.69 -2.23
CA ASN A 28 -29.56 2.69 -3.52
C ASN A 28 -28.80 3.44 -4.63
N ARG A 29 -27.92 4.37 -4.29
CA ARG A 29 -27.07 5.12 -5.25
C ARG A 29 -25.71 4.53 -5.42
N LEU A 30 -25.12 4.08 -4.33
CA LEU A 30 -23.82 3.41 -4.25
C LEU A 30 -24.01 2.12 -3.45
N PRO A 31 -24.34 1.00 -4.10
CA PRO A 31 -24.68 -0.25 -3.43
C PRO A 31 -23.47 -0.97 -2.84
N ILE A 32 -22.64 -0.23 -2.06
CA ILE A 32 -21.38 -0.72 -1.48
C ILE A 32 -21.65 -1.89 -0.55
N PHE A 33 -22.64 -1.79 0.33
CA PHE A 33 -22.95 -2.86 1.29
C PHE A 33 -23.49 -4.11 0.60
N ARG A 34 -24.31 -3.94 -0.42
CA ARG A 34 -24.81 -5.08 -1.23
C ARG A 34 -23.72 -5.72 -2.05
N MET A 35 -22.82 -4.91 -2.62
CA MET A 35 -21.66 -5.39 -3.36
C MET A 35 -20.70 -6.15 -2.44
N LEU A 36 -20.37 -5.60 -1.28
CA LEU A 36 -19.52 -6.27 -0.29
C LEU A 36 -20.14 -7.57 0.21
N LYS A 37 -21.45 -7.56 0.51
CA LYS A 37 -22.16 -8.77 0.90
C LYS A 37 -22.10 -9.83 -0.19
N HIS A 38 -22.40 -9.47 -1.41
CA HIS A 38 -22.38 -10.39 -2.55
C HIS A 38 -21.00 -10.96 -2.83
N GLU A 39 -19.95 -10.12 -2.79
CA GLU A 39 -18.58 -10.52 -3.11
C GLU A 39 -17.89 -11.30 -1.98
N TYR A 40 -18.23 -11.03 -0.70
CA TYR A 40 -17.53 -11.64 0.43
C TYR A 40 -18.36 -12.68 1.19
N LEU A 41 -19.68 -12.52 1.28
CA LEU A 41 -20.54 -13.43 2.05
C LEU A 41 -21.34 -14.41 1.18
N ASP A 42 -21.88 -13.96 0.06
CA ASP A 42 -22.74 -14.76 -0.78
C ASP A 42 -21.97 -15.43 -1.95
N PHE A 43 -20.66 -15.12 -2.10
CA PHE A 43 -19.83 -15.67 -3.17
C PHE A 43 -19.63 -17.18 -2.97
N GLN A 44 -20.10 -17.96 -3.94
CA GLN A 44 -19.95 -19.42 -3.91
C GLN A 44 -18.52 -19.81 -4.32
N VAL A 45 -17.79 -20.36 -3.37
CA VAL A 45 -16.41 -20.79 -3.57
C VAL A 45 -16.35 -22.24 -4.03
N PRO A 46 -15.57 -22.58 -5.05
CA PRO A 46 -15.38 -23.98 -5.48
C PRO A 46 -14.82 -24.84 -4.34
N ARG A 47 -15.30 -26.08 -4.20
CA ARG A 47 -14.89 -27.00 -3.12
C ARG A 47 -13.41 -27.41 -3.16
N ASN A 48 -12.75 -27.24 -4.29
CA ASN A 48 -11.34 -27.62 -4.51
C ASN A 48 -10.36 -26.48 -4.24
N LEU A 49 -10.79 -25.40 -3.58
CA LEU A 49 -9.87 -24.33 -3.15
C LEU A 49 -8.95 -24.83 -2.05
N ASN A 50 -7.67 -24.58 -2.22
CA ASN A 50 -6.63 -24.82 -1.23
C ASN A 50 -6.19 -23.51 -0.56
N TYR A 51 -5.30 -23.58 0.41
CA TYR A 51 -4.78 -22.42 1.14
C TYR A 51 -4.14 -21.35 0.27
N PHE A 52 -3.64 -21.68 -0.92
CA PHE A 52 -3.08 -20.70 -1.86
C PHE A 52 -4.08 -19.64 -2.33
N TRP A 53 -5.37 -19.90 -2.23
CA TRP A 53 -6.43 -18.96 -2.58
C TRP A 53 -6.72 -17.95 -1.47
N SER A 54 -6.31 -18.21 -0.25
CA SER A 54 -6.53 -17.32 0.90
C SER A 54 -5.56 -16.13 0.96
N PHE A 55 -4.47 -16.12 0.18
CA PHE A 55 -3.50 -15.03 0.21
C PHE A 55 -4.09 -13.65 -0.12
N GLY A 56 -5.11 -13.58 -0.99
CA GLY A 56 -5.80 -12.33 -1.25
C GLY A 56 -6.49 -11.75 0.00
N ALA A 57 -7.16 -12.61 0.78
CA ALA A 57 -7.80 -12.20 2.03
C ALA A 57 -6.77 -11.82 3.09
N ILE A 58 -5.67 -12.55 3.20
CA ILE A 58 -4.55 -12.24 4.10
C ILE A 58 -3.97 -10.86 3.75
N LEU A 59 -3.75 -10.58 2.48
CA LEU A 59 -3.26 -9.27 2.02
C LEU A 59 -4.22 -8.14 2.38
N THR A 60 -5.52 -8.34 2.21
CA THR A 60 -6.53 -7.33 2.61
C THR A 60 -6.47 -7.06 4.10
N PHE A 61 -6.37 -8.10 4.93
CA PHE A 61 -6.25 -7.97 6.38
C PHE A 61 -4.96 -7.24 6.78
N CYS A 62 -3.83 -7.60 6.18
CA CYS A 62 -2.55 -6.92 6.42
C CYS A 62 -2.60 -5.44 6.00
N LEU A 63 -3.21 -5.14 4.86
CA LEU A 63 -3.37 -3.77 4.39
C LEU A 63 -4.18 -2.91 5.36
N LEU A 64 -5.31 -3.44 5.86
CA LEU A 64 -6.10 -2.74 6.88
C LEU A 64 -5.29 -2.49 8.15
N GLY A 65 -4.54 -3.49 8.62
CA GLY A 65 -3.64 -3.34 9.76
C GLY A 65 -2.55 -2.29 9.52
N LEU A 66 -1.96 -2.25 8.34
CA LEU A 66 -0.97 -1.24 7.95
C LEU A 66 -1.57 0.17 7.91
N ILE A 67 -2.77 0.33 7.38
CA ILE A 67 -3.46 1.63 7.35
C ILE A 67 -3.75 2.11 8.78
N ILE A 68 -4.32 1.27 9.63
CA ILE A 68 -4.65 1.63 11.01
C ILE A 68 -3.40 2.01 11.80
N THR A 69 -2.37 1.16 11.77
CA THR A 69 -1.12 1.42 12.48
C THR A 69 -0.39 2.63 11.91
N GLY A 70 -0.41 2.82 10.59
CA GLY A 70 0.20 3.96 9.91
C GLY A 70 -0.46 5.28 10.26
N LEU A 71 -1.80 5.32 10.37
CA LEU A 71 -2.53 6.50 10.83
C LEU A 71 -2.13 6.90 12.25
N VAL A 72 -2.08 5.93 13.18
CA VAL A 72 -1.65 6.19 14.57
C VAL A 72 -0.23 6.74 14.63
N LEU A 73 0.70 6.14 13.87
CA LEU A 73 2.09 6.62 13.81
C LEU A 73 2.18 8.01 13.17
N GLY A 74 1.42 8.27 12.11
CA GLY A 74 1.39 9.55 11.41
C GLY A 74 0.88 10.71 12.27
N MET A 75 -0.01 10.44 13.23
CA MET A 75 -0.52 11.47 14.17
C MET A 75 0.57 12.01 15.12
N HIS A 76 1.63 11.26 15.36
CA HIS A 76 2.73 11.63 16.27
C HIS A 76 4.02 11.97 15.53
N TYR A 77 4.09 11.74 14.23
CA TYR A 77 5.27 11.96 13.40
C TYR A 77 5.37 13.42 12.94
N LYS A 78 6.58 13.99 13.01
CA LYS A 78 6.89 15.33 12.50
C LYS A 78 7.73 15.23 11.22
N PRO A 79 7.20 15.63 10.07
CA PRO A 79 7.91 15.54 8.78
C PRO A 79 8.86 16.74 8.58
N SER A 80 9.92 16.82 9.37
CA SER A 80 10.99 17.81 9.18
C SER A 80 12.35 17.13 9.29
N VAL A 81 13.36 17.66 8.62
CA VAL A 81 14.72 17.09 8.64
C VAL A 81 15.29 17.04 10.06
N ASP A 82 15.02 18.08 10.85
CA ASP A 82 15.55 18.20 12.22
C ASP A 82 14.78 17.34 13.23
N ASP A 83 13.46 17.20 13.06
CA ASP A 83 12.58 16.56 14.04
C ASP A 83 12.16 15.13 13.67
N ALA A 84 12.37 14.68 12.43
CA ALA A 84 11.86 13.39 11.97
C ALA A 84 12.37 12.24 12.82
N PHE A 85 13.68 12.16 13.03
CA PHE A 85 14.29 11.11 13.83
C PHE A 85 13.88 11.18 15.31
N SER A 86 13.90 12.37 15.91
CA SER A 86 13.50 12.57 17.30
C SER A 86 12.02 12.29 17.53
N SER A 87 11.15 12.59 16.55
CA SER A 87 9.72 12.25 16.63
C SER A 87 9.47 10.75 16.62
N VAL A 88 10.25 9.99 15.85
CA VAL A 88 10.17 8.52 15.85
C VAL A 88 10.68 7.96 17.19
N GLU A 89 11.73 8.55 17.76
CA GLU A 89 12.24 8.17 19.08
C GLU A 89 11.21 8.49 20.19
N HIS A 90 10.57 9.65 20.11
CA HIS A 90 9.45 10.01 20.98
C HIS A 90 8.29 9.02 20.89
N ILE A 91 7.89 8.59 19.69
CA ILE A 91 6.87 7.54 19.52
C ILE A 91 7.26 6.26 20.26
N MET A 92 8.54 5.89 20.18
CA MET A 92 9.01 4.63 20.78
C MET A 92 9.10 4.67 22.30
N ARG A 93 9.38 5.83 22.89
CA ARG A 93 9.69 5.95 24.34
C ARG A 93 8.57 6.57 25.16
N ASP A 94 7.94 7.61 24.63
CA ASP A 94 7.05 8.47 25.41
C ASP A 94 5.57 8.26 25.13
N VAL A 95 5.23 7.80 23.90
CA VAL A 95 3.83 7.54 23.52
C VAL A 95 3.39 6.19 24.07
N ASN A 96 2.25 6.15 24.77
CA ASN A 96 1.67 4.92 25.27
C ASN A 96 1.42 3.92 24.15
N TYR A 97 2.02 2.73 24.25
CA TYR A 97 2.00 1.67 23.22
C TYR A 97 2.57 2.09 21.86
N GLY A 98 3.27 3.24 21.74
CA GLY A 98 3.85 3.69 20.48
C GLY A 98 4.87 2.70 19.91
N TRP A 99 5.69 2.08 20.77
CA TRP A 99 6.59 1.00 20.40
C TRP A 99 5.86 -0.20 19.75
N LEU A 100 4.68 -0.56 20.29
CA LEU A 100 3.88 -1.68 19.76
C LEU A 100 3.37 -1.35 18.36
N PHE A 101 2.77 -0.17 18.15
CA PHE A 101 2.28 0.26 16.84
C PHE A 101 3.41 0.30 15.80
N ARG A 102 4.59 0.79 16.18
CA ARG A 102 5.73 0.84 15.28
C ARG A 102 6.24 -0.55 14.91
N TYR A 103 6.41 -1.45 15.88
CA TYR A 103 6.87 -2.82 15.60
C TYR A 103 5.83 -3.61 14.80
N VAL A 104 4.56 -3.47 15.11
CA VAL A 104 3.48 -4.12 14.33
C VAL A 104 3.50 -3.60 12.90
N HIS A 105 3.59 -2.29 12.70
CA HIS A 105 3.62 -1.69 11.37
C HIS A 105 4.79 -2.21 10.53
N MET A 106 5.99 -2.19 11.08
CA MET A 106 7.20 -2.63 10.39
C MET A 106 7.18 -4.12 10.05
N ASN A 107 6.82 -4.97 11.02
CA ASN A 107 6.78 -6.41 10.80
C ASN A 107 5.63 -6.80 9.86
N LEU A 108 4.47 -6.14 10.00
CA LEU A 108 3.33 -6.37 9.12
C LEU A 108 3.63 -5.97 7.68
N ALA A 109 4.40 -4.88 7.45
CA ALA A 109 4.89 -4.50 6.13
C ALA A 109 5.78 -5.58 5.51
N SER A 110 6.71 -6.13 6.28
CA SER A 110 7.58 -7.23 5.82
C SER A 110 6.76 -8.48 5.49
N PHE A 111 5.82 -8.84 6.35
CA PHE A 111 4.93 -9.98 6.11
C PHE A 111 4.02 -9.75 4.90
N PHE A 112 3.55 -8.52 4.68
CA PHE A 112 2.76 -8.15 3.52
C PHE A 112 3.50 -8.41 2.21
N PHE A 113 4.79 -8.07 2.13
CA PHE A 113 5.63 -8.39 0.95
C PHE A 113 5.76 -9.88 0.73
N ILE A 114 6.02 -10.66 1.77
CA ILE A 114 6.09 -12.14 1.66
C ILE A 114 4.77 -12.69 1.10
N ALA A 115 3.65 -12.24 1.66
CA ALA A 115 2.33 -12.66 1.21
C ALA A 115 2.03 -12.26 -0.24
N VAL A 116 2.46 -11.06 -0.68
CA VAL A 116 2.32 -10.60 -2.08
C VAL A 116 3.13 -11.47 -3.02
N TYR A 117 4.37 -11.82 -2.68
CA TYR A 117 5.16 -12.72 -3.52
C TYR A 117 4.48 -14.09 -3.68
N LEU A 118 3.99 -14.67 -2.60
CA LEU A 118 3.25 -15.93 -2.67
C LEU A 118 1.95 -15.79 -3.49
N HIS A 119 1.25 -14.67 -3.35
CA HIS A 119 0.08 -14.36 -4.14
C HIS A 119 0.39 -14.26 -5.64
N MET A 120 1.48 -13.60 -6.02
CA MET A 120 1.94 -13.48 -7.41
C MET A 120 2.39 -14.83 -7.97
N PHE A 121 3.22 -15.58 -7.23
CA PHE A 121 3.68 -16.90 -7.66
C PHE A 121 2.52 -17.88 -7.86
N ARG A 122 1.51 -17.82 -6.99
CA ARG A 122 0.28 -18.59 -7.20
C ARG A 122 -0.40 -18.21 -8.52
N GLY A 123 -0.48 -16.91 -8.85
CA GLY A 123 -1.05 -16.42 -10.11
C GLY A 123 -0.29 -16.93 -11.34
N ILE A 124 1.04 -16.95 -11.28
CA ILE A 124 1.91 -17.47 -12.34
C ILE A 124 1.76 -19.00 -12.47
N TYR A 125 1.85 -19.73 -11.35
CA TYR A 125 1.78 -21.19 -11.34
C TYR A 125 0.47 -21.73 -11.91
N PHE A 126 -0.66 -21.16 -11.52
CA PHE A 126 -1.98 -21.56 -12.02
C PHE A 126 -2.38 -20.90 -13.35
N GLY A 127 -1.51 -20.07 -13.94
CA GLY A 127 -1.81 -19.41 -15.21
C GLY A 127 -2.95 -18.39 -15.12
N SER A 128 -3.19 -17.80 -13.93
CA SER A 128 -4.30 -16.88 -13.68
C SER A 128 -4.19 -15.56 -14.46
N TYR A 129 -3.06 -15.29 -15.10
CA TYR A 129 -2.81 -14.12 -15.94
C TYR A 129 -3.31 -14.27 -17.39
N LYS A 130 -3.73 -15.48 -17.77
CA LYS A 130 -4.23 -15.79 -19.13
C LYS A 130 -5.68 -15.35 -19.32
N ASP A 131 -6.11 -15.32 -20.58
CA ASP A 131 -7.50 -15.00 -20.94
C ASP A 131 -8.53 -15.69 -20.02
N PRO A 132 -9.56 -14.97 -19.60
CA PRO A 132 -9.95 -13.57 -19.82
C PRO A 132 -9.45 -12.61 -18.71
N ARG A 133 -8.42 -12.96 -17.92
CA ARG A 133 -8.01 -12.27 -16.68
C ARG A 133 -6.79 -11.36 -16.83
N GLN A 134 -6.40 -11.05 -18.05
CA GLN A 134 -5.21 -10.24 -18.37
C GLN A 134 -5.26 -8.85 -17.73
N LEU A 135 -6.40 -8.17 -17.81
CA LEU A 135 -6.57 -6.84 -17.23
C LEU A 135 -6.37 -6.86 -15.71
N MET A 136 -6.89 -7.89 -15.04
CA MET A 136 -6.73 -8.05 -13.58
C MET A 136 -5.26 -8.26 -13.20
N TRP A 137 -4.51 -8.98 -14.02
CA TRP A 137 -3.07 -9.15 -13.83
C TRP A 137 -2.30 -7.83 -13.99
N ILE A 138 -2.61 -7.05 -15.05
CA ILE A 138 -1.98 -5.74 -15.28
C ILE A 138 -2.23 -4.80 -14.10
N ILE A 139 -3.48 -4.72 -13.62
CA ILE A 139 -3.83 -3.91 -12.44
C ILE A 139 -3.03 -4.38 -11.22
N GLY A 140 -2.90 -5.68 -11.01
CA GLY A 140 -2.10 -6.26 -9.92
C GLY A 140 -0.64 -5.85 -9.99
N VAL A 141 -0.03 -5.84 -11.18
CA VAL A 141 1.35 -5.38 -11.38
C VAL A 141 1.50 -3.90 -11.09
N VAL A 142 0.56 -3.05 -11.51
CA VAL A 142 0.57 -1.62 -11.19
C VAL A 142 0.47 -1.41 -9.68
N ILE A 143 -0.43 -2.11 -8.99
CA ILE A 143 -0.56 -2.06 -7.53
C ILE A 143 0.74 -2.49 -6.85
N TYR A 144 1.41 -3.52 -7.37
CA TYR A 144 2.70 -3.98 -6.84
C TYR A 144 3.78 -2.88 -6.91
N PHE A 145 3.90 -2.17 -8.03
CA PHE A 145 4.84 -1.05 -8.15
C PHE A 145 4.49 0.12 -7.21
N LEU A 146 3.22 0.46 -7.08
CA LEU A 146 2.77 1.49 -6.13
C LEU A 146 3.05 1.08 -4.68
N MET A 147 2.88 -0.18 -4.34
CA MET A 147 3.21 -0.73 -3.03
C MET A 147 4.71 -0.63 -2.75
N MET A 148 5.57 -0.96 -3.71
CA MET A 148 7.02 -0.82 -3.58
C MET A 148 7.40 0.65 -3.34
N ALA A 149 6.83 1.57 -4.10
CA ALA A 149 7.05 3.00 -3.92
C ALA A 149 6.60 3.48 -2.52
N THR A 150 5.42 3.05 -2.07
CA THR A 150 4.90 3.37 -0.73
C THR A 150 5.80 2.84 0.38
N ALA A 151 6.27 1.61 0.26
CA ALA A 151 7.17 1.01 1.24
C ALA A 151 8.54 1.72 1.27
N PHE A 152 9.05 2.09 0.11
CA PHE A 152 10.28 2.88 0.01
C PHE A 152 10.14 4.23 0.71
N LEU A 153 9.07 4.98 0.43
CA LEU A 153 8.80 6.25 1.11
C LEU A 153 8.64 6.06 2.62
N GLY A 154 7.96 5.00 3.06
CA GLY A 154 7.83 4.65 4.47
C GLY A 154 9.16 4.34 5.15
N TYR A 155 10.09 3.70 4.44
CA TYR A 155 11.44 3.41 4.95
C TYR A 155 12.29 4.68 5.12
N VAL A 156 12.07 5.68 4.29
CA VAL A 156 12.78 6.97 4.35
C VAL A 156 12.33 7.83 5.52
N LEU A 157 11.06 7.72 5.96
CA LEU A 157 10.48 8.58 7.01
C LEU A 157 11.28 8.68 8.31
N PRO A 158 11.88 7.61 8.88
CA PRO A 158 12.67 7.71 10.10
C PRO A 158 13.91 8.60 9.99
N TRP A 159 14.33 8.95 8.79
CA TRP A 159 15.44 9.88 8.49
C TRP A 159 16.75 9.58 9.23
N GLY A 160 16.97 8.30 9.52
CA GLY A 160 18.23 7.82 10.06
C GLY A 160 19.28 7.59 8.97
N GLN A 161 20.49 7.23 9.37
CA GLN A 161 21.62 6.95 8.45
C GLN A 161 21.24 5.96 7.34
N MET A 162 20.60 4.84 7.69
CA MET A 162 20.20 3.82 6.71
C MET A 162 19.11 4.33 5.77
N SER A 163 18.16 5.13 6.28
CA SER A 163 17.10 5.73 5.47
C SER A 163 17.66 6.70 4.45
N TYR A 164 18.55 7.58 4.87
CA TYR A 164 19.19 8.58 4.02
C TYR A 164 20.03 7.93 2.91
N TRP A 165 20.94 7.03 3.26
CA TRP A 165 21.78 6.34 2.29
C TRP A 165 20.98 5.40 1.38
N GLY A 166 19.97 4.72 1.92
CA GLY A 166 19.06 3.92 1.12
C GLY A 166 18.29 4.75 0.09
N ALA A 167 17.78 5.92 0.50
CA ALA A 167 17.12 6.85 -0.43
C ALA A 167 18.10 7.33 -1.51
N THR A 168 19.29 7.74 -1.15
CA THR A 168 20.31 8.23 -2.09
C THR A 168 20.67 7.16 -3.12
N VAL A 169 20.93 5.93 -2.70
CA VAL A 169 21.34 4.84 -3.60
C VAL A 169 20.20 4.45 -4.53
N ILE A 170 18.99 4.25 -4.02
CA ILE A 170 17.85 3.80 -4.83
C ILE A 170 17.43 4.87 -5.83
N THR A 171 17.38 6.13 -5.42
CA THR A 171 17.01 7.22 -6.32
C THR A 171 18.09 7.51 -7.36
N SER A 172 19.38 7.37 -7.02
CA SER A 172 20.46 7.54 -7.98
C SER A 172 20.45 6.53 -9.12
N LEU A 173 19.80 5.37 -8.95
CA LEU A 173 19.62 4.40 -10.05
C LEU A 173 18.85 5.00 -11.23
N PHE A 174 17.97 5.96 -10.99
CA PHE A 174 17.25 6.64 -12.06
C PHE A 174 18.16 7.51 -12.94
N SER A 175 19.35 7.93 -12.46
CA SER A 175 20.32 8.67 -13.27
C SER A 175 20.88 7.84 -14.45
N ALA A 176 20.77 6.50 -14.37
CA ALA A 176 21.14 5.62 -15.46
C ALA A 176 20.24 5.73 -16.71
N ILE A 177 19.08 6.38 -16.60
CA ILE A 177 18.17 6.60 -17.73
C ILE A 177 18.76 7.73 -18.62
N PRO A 178 19.13 7.43 -19.89
CA PRO A 178 19.72 8.45 -20.74
C PRO A 178 18.76 9.61 -20.99
N LEU A 179 19.28 10.83 -21.09
CA LEU A 179 18.60 12.10 -21.37
C LEU A 179 17.76 12.68 -20.23
N VAL A 180 17.04 11.86 -19.45
CA VAL A 180 16.07 12.35 -18.43
C VAL A 180 16.44 11.91 -17.00
N GLY A 181 17.45 11.06 -16.83
CA GLY A 181 17.79 10.48 -15.54
C GLY A 181 18.10 11.51 -14.47
N ASP A 182 18.99 12.44 -14.74
CA ASP A 182 19.38 13.47 -13.79
C ASP A 182 18.22 14.41 -13.43
N MET A 183 17.35 14.71 -14.40
CA MET A 183 16.15 15.51 -14.17
C MET A 183 15.17 14.77 -13.24
N ILE A 184 14.98 13.45 -13.42
CA ILE A 184 14.14 12.62 -12.56
C ILE A 184 14.73 12.56 -11.14
N VAL A 185 16.04 12.36 -11.00
CA VAL A 185 16.71 12.29 -9.71
C VAL A 185 16.57 13.63 -8.96
N THR A 186 16.82 14.74 -9.63
CA THR A 186 16.68 16.10 -9.03
C THR A 186 15.22 16.36 -8.62
N ALA A 187 14.25 15.95 -9.44
CA ALA A 187 12.84 16.06 -9.13
C ALA A 187 12.43 15.19 -7.94
N LEU A 188 12.95 13.97 -7.84
CA LEU A 188 12.72 13.06 -6.70
C LEU A 188 13.35 13.59 -5.41
N TRP A 189 14.51 14.20 -5.49
CA TRP A 189 15.18 14.78 -4.31
C TRP A 189 14.56 16.10 -3.87
N GLY A 190 13.95 16.83 -4.79
CA GLY A 190 13.40 18.16 -4.55
C GLY A 190 14.46 19.28 -4.50
N ASP A 191 15.73 18.94 -4.53
CA ASP A 191 16.90 19.82 -4.62
C ASP A 191 18.14 19.00 -5.05
N TYR A 192 19.34 19.57 -5.01
CA TYR A 192 20.63 18.89 -5.30
C TYR A 192 21.03 17.83 -4.25
N SER A 193 20.29 17.70 -3.15
CA SER A 193 20.44 16.64 -2.14
C SER A 193 19.10 16.05 -1.77
N VAL A 194 19.10 14.83 -1.21
CA VAL A 194 17.87 14.13 -0.82
C VAL A 194 17.11 14.94 0.24
N CYS A 195 16.03 15.58 -0.17
CA CYS A 195 15.15 16.38 0.67
C CYS A 195 13.69 15.87 0.59
N LEU A 196 13.50 14.58 0.54
CA LEU A 196 12.20 13.92 0.36
C LEU A 196 11.16 14.24 1.45
N LEU A 197 11.59 14.77 2.58
CA LEU A 197 10.73 15.16 3.69
C LEU A 197 10.17 16.58 3.57
N TYR A 198 10.70 17.39 2.66
CA TYR A 198 10.36 18.81 2.59
C TYR A 198 9.93 19.20 1.17
N THR A 199 8.65 19.28 0.94
CA THR A 199 8.09 19.67 -0.36
C THR A 199 8.17 21.17 -0.64
N SER A 200 8.67 21.96 0.31
CA SER A 200 8.87 23.39 0.10
C SER A 200 9.91 23.95 1.10
N PRO A 201 11.17 24.18 0.68
CA PRO A 201 12.15 24.82 1.57
C PRO A 201 11.68 26.25 1.87
N SER A 202 11.41 26.51 3.14
CA SER A 202 11.17 27.87 3.61
C SER A 202 12.40 28.74 3.27
N PRO A 203 12.23 30.00 2.85
CA PRO A 203 13.36 30.92 2.65
C PRO A 203 14.27 31.08 3.88
N ARG A 204 13.78 30.69 5.06
CA ARG A 204 14.55 30.66 6.31
C ARG A 204 15.58 29.54 6.37
N ASP A 205 15.26 28.35 5.87
CA ASP A 205 16.17 27.18 5.96
C ASP A 205 17.37 27.33 5.04
N LYS A 206 17.21 28.05 3.90
CA LYS A 206 18.36 28.37 3.02
C LYS A 206 19.40 29.32 3.64
N ARG A 207 19.04 30.04 4.71
CA ARG A 207 20.00 30.90 5.42
C ARG A 207 20.83 30.13 6.47
N GLN A 208 20.26 29.10 7.09
CA GLN A 208 20.97 28.29 8.10
C GLN A 208 22.01 27.34 7.50
N SER A 209 21.74 26.81 6.28
CA SER A 209 22.70 25.91 5.61
C SER A 209 23.94 26.62 5.02
N ARG A 210 24.04 27.95 5.13
CA ARG A 210 25.17 28.76 4.64
C ARG A 210 26.05 29.33 5.72
N MET A 211 25.87 28.92 6.99
CA MET A 211 26.85 29.28 8.03
C MET A 211 27.93 28.21 8.13
N PRO A 212 29.23 28.60 8.09
CA PRO A 212 30.36 27.70 8.13
C PRO A 212 30.52 27.00 9.48
#